data_65ef5d69546901d92c86b268e63327b2
#
_entry.id   65ef5d69546901d92c86b268e63327b2
#
_cell.length_a   1.000
_cell.length_b   1.000
_cell.length_c   1.000
_cell.angle_alpha   90.00
_cell.angle_beta   90.00
_cell.angle_gamma   90.00
#
_symmetry.space_group_name_H-M   'P 1'
#
loop_
_entity.id
_entity.type
_entity.pdbx_description
1 polymer ?
#
loop_
_entity_poly.entity_id
_entity_poly.type
_entity_poly.pdbx_seq_one_letter_code
_entity_poly.pdbx_strand_id
1 'polypeptide(L)'
;MDKAFIDDKIVSAHEISQDYAEEKAIRKQSRNKKILCIDPNCKNRILRYCHGDKKGAYFAHLVNSECDYDTFDKQDNAVFKALRIKLFNRFTMLGYKVETECKLLKHHYSPVLCSKDDKAFVIEMGDSKTTLGYVERLLEEYASIQMPVKWIVVGEQNLWLREDNVSFLKRFLLNESKNNDFILVDGTEIIQYR
;
A
#
# COMPACT_ATOMS: atom_id res chain seq x y z
N MET A 1 -0.54 -4.44 10.10
CA MET A 1 0.22 -4.93 8.92
C MET A 1 -0.45 -6.16 8.36
N ASP A 2 -0.58 -6.28 7.05
CA ASP A 2 -1.19 -7.47 6.44
C ASP A 2 -0.18 -8.60 6.20
N LYS A 3 1.07 -8.28 5.91
CA LYS A 3 2.09 -9.29 5.56
C LYS A 3 3.07 -9.57 6.69
N ALA A 4 3.49 -10.83 6.75
CA ALA A 4 4.53 -11.30 7.66
C ALA A 4 5.40 -12.37 6.98
N PHE A 5 6.56 -12.64 7.55
CA PHE A 5 7.51 -13.65 7.13
C PHE A 5 7.42 -14.85 8.08
N ILE A 6 7.11 -16.02 7.57
CA ILE A 6 6.92 -17.26 8.33
C ILE A 6 7.47 -18.42 7.53
N ASP A 7 8.36 -19.21 8.13
CA ASP A 7 8.97 -20.39 7.51
C ASP A 7 9.48 -20.10 6.07
N ASP A 8 10.23 -18.99 5.94
CA ASP A 8 10.82 -18.51 4.68
C ASP A 8 9.82 -18.09 3.58
N LYS A 9 8.56 -17.82 3.96
CA LYS A 9 7.52 -17.35 3.04
C LYS A 9 6.88 -16.07 3.55
N ILE A 10 6.49 -15.20 2.63
CA ILE A 10 5.63 -14.06 2.93
C ILE A 10 4.18 -14.54 2.88
N VAL A 11 3.45 -14.29 3.95
CA VAL A 11 2.03 -14.66 4.11
C VAL A 11 1.18 -13.43 4.41
N SER A 12 -0.08 -13.45 3.98
CA SER A 12 -1.07 -12.39 4.26
C SER A 12 -1.96 -12.80 5.43
N ALA A 13 -2.16 -11.90 6.39
CA ALA A 13 -3.10 -12.11 7.49
C ALA A 13 -4.53 -12.26 6.99
N HIS A 14 -4.90 -11.51 5.95
CA HIS A 14 -6.21 -11.59 5.34
C HIS A 14 -6.46 -12.98 4.72
N GLU A 15 -5.53 -13.50 3.92
CA GLU A 15 -5.65 -14.82 3.30
C GLU A 15 -5.76 -15.93 4.36
N ILE A 16 -4.89 -15.91 5.37
CA ILE A 16 -4.90 -16.87 6.48
C ILE A 16 -6.24 -16.88 7.21
N SER A 17 -6.88 -15.73 7.37
CA SER A 17 -8.17 -15.63 8.07
C SER A 17 -9.34 -16.28 7.34
N GLN A 18 -9.18 -16.62 6.06
CA GLN A 18 -10.20 -17.29 5.26
C GLN A 18 -10.20 -18.82 5.49
N ASP A 19 -9.13 -19.39 6.05
CA ASP A 19 -9.01 -20.82 6.36
C ASP A 19 -8.80 -21.03 7.86
N TYR A 20 -9.73 -21.72 8.50
CA TYR A 20 -9.70 -21.98 9.94
C TYR A 20 -8.48 -22.82 10.37
N ALA A 21 -8.05 -23.78 9.54
CA ALA A 21 -6.90 -24.63 9.86
C ALA A 21 -5.59 -23.83 9.78
N GLU A 22 -5.44 -22.98 8.78
CA GLU A 22 -4.31 -22.08 8.64
C GLU A 22 -4.30 -21.04 9.77
N GLU A 23 -5.44 -20.48 10.13
CA GLU A 23 -5.53 -19.54 11.25
C GLU A 23 -5.10 -20.19 12.57
N LYS A 24 -5.52 -21.42 12.84
CA LYS A 24 -5.11 -22.16 14.03
C LYS A 24 -3.60 -22.41 14.05
N ALA A 25 -3.03 -22.77 12.91
CA ALA A 25 -1.58 -22.96 12.78
C ALA A 25 -0.80 -21.68 13.04
N ILE A 26 -1.25 -20.56 12.46
CA ILE A 26 -0.59 -19.25 12.63
C ILE A 26 -0.68 -18.74 14.07
N ARG A 27 -1.79 -18.98 14.77
CA ARG A 27 -1.92 -18.64 16.20
C ARG A 27 -0.89 -19.40 17.05
N LYS A 28 -0.55 -20.66 16.69
CA LYS A 28 0.53 -21.43 17.33
C LYS A 28 1.90 -20.83 17.02
N GLN A 29 2.17 -20.47 15.76
CA GLN A 29 3.42 -19.80 15.35
C GLN A 29 3.60 -18.45 16.08
N SER A 30 2.52 -17.69 16.22
CA SER A 30 2.49 -16.42 16.95
C SER A 30 2.91 -16.58 18.43
N ARG A 31 2.35 -17.58 19.12
CA ARG A 31 2.74 -17.91 20.53
C ARG A 31 4.21 -18.30 20.63
N ASN A 32 4.73 -18.97 19.63
CA ASN A 32 6.12 -19.42 19.57
C ASN A 32 7.08 -18.34 19.06
N LYS A 33 6.60 -17.10 18.82
CA LYS A 33 7.39 -15.95 18.32
C LYS A 33 8.11 -16.23 17.00
N LYS A 34 7.51 -17.03 16.11
CA LYS A 34 8.07 -17.43 14.83
C LYS A 34 7.57 -16.56 13.65
N ILE A 35 6.76 -15.56 13.92
CA ILE A 35 6.26 -14.62 12.91
C ILE A 35 7.17 -13.41 12.91
N LEU A 36 7.71 -13.07 11.74
CA LEU A 36 8.68 -11.99 11.59
C LEU A 36 8.16 -10.89 10.67
N CYS A 37 8.55 -9.65 10.95
CA CYS A 37 8.32 -8.51 10.07
C CYS A 37 9.02 -8.73 8.72
N ILE A 38 8.34 -8.37 7.64
CA ILE A 38 8.92 -8.46 6.29
C ILE A 38 10.00 -7.41 6.04
N ASP A 39 10.03 -6.32 6.83
CA ASP A 39 11.09 -5.32 6.72
C ASP A 39 12.42 -5.88 7.28
N PRO A 40 13.44 -6.05 6.43
CA PRO A 40 14.74 -6.59 6.87
C PRO A 40 15.46 -5.67 7.85
N ASN A 41 15.17 -4.37 7.83
CA ASN A 41 15.78 -3.35 8.70
C ASN A 41 15.02 -3.14 10.01
N CYS A 42 13.93 -3.87 10.22
CA CYS A 42 13.15 -3.75 11.44
C CYS A 42 13.94 -4.26 12.66
N LYS A 43 14.18 -3.39 13.65
CA LYS A 43 14.93 -3.72 14.87
C LYS A 43 14.22 -4.76 15.74
N ASN A 44 12.90 -4.74 15.79
CA ASN A 44 12.05 -5.63 16.60
C ASN A 44 11.16 -6.48 15.70
N ARG A 45 11.73 -7.42 14.97
CA ARG A 45 11.06 -8.17 13.91
C ARG A 45 9.92 -9.07 14.37
N ILE A 46 9.85 -9.44 15.66
CA ILE A 46 8.86 -10.42 16.13
C ILE A 46 7.46 -9.81 16.10
N LEU A 47 6.56 -10.49 15.40
CA LEU A 47 5.16 -10.12 15.27
C LEU A 47 4.25 -11.09 16.02
N ARG A 48 3.04 -10.63 16.31
CA ARG A 48 1.90 -11.45 16.72
C ARG A 48 0.79 -11.39 15.68
N TYR A 49 0.08 -12.47 15.52
CA TYR A 49 -1.16 -12.50 14.73
C TYR A 49 -2.34 -12.06 15.60
N CYS A 50 -3.14 -11.19 15.08
CA CYS A 50 -4.34 -10.64 15.71
C CYS A 50 -5.52 -10.83 14.76
N HIS A 51 -6.63 -11.33 15.28
CA HIS A 51 -7.91 -11.41 14.59
C HIS A 51 -9.03 -11.38 15.64
N GLY A 52 -10.00 -10.51 15.46
CA GLY A 52 -11.14 -10.35 16.36
C GLY A 52 -12.37 -9.82 15.64
N ASP A 53 -13.49 -9.82 16.34
CA ASP A 53 -14.82 -9.52 15.77
C ASP A 53 -14.96 -8.11 15.19
N LYS A 54 -14.19 -7.16 15.70
CA LYS A 54 -14.27 -5.73 15.29
C LYS A 54 -13.20 -5.32 14.28
N LYS A 55 -12.11 -6.07 14.19
CA LYS A 55 -11.00 -5.80 13.27
C LYS A 55 -10.68 -7.08 12.51
N GLY A 56 -10.53 -6.97 11.20
CA GLY A 56 -10.03 -8.05 10.38
C GLY A 56 -8.66 -8.54 10.86
N ALA A 57 -8.19 -9.64 10.31
CA ALA A 57 -6.90 -10.21 10.65
C ALA A 57 -5.75 -9.28 10.28
N TYR A 58 -4.72 -9.18 11.15
CA TYR A 58 -3.53 -8.40 10.94
C TYR A 58 -2.36 -8.90 11.79
N PHE A 59 -1.15 -8.53 11.40
CA PHE A 59 0.04 -8.70 12.22
C PHE A 59 0.40 -7.41 12.96
N ALA A 60 0.93 -7.53 14.17
CA ALA A 60 1.40 -6.40 14.96
C ALA A 60 2.73 -6.73 15.65
N HIS A 61 3.63 -5.75 15.77
CA HIS A 61 4.84 -5.92 16.57
C HIS A 61 4.50 -6.24 18.04
N LEU A 62 5.27 -7.12 18.67
CA LEU A 62 5.14 -7.40 20.09
C LEU A 62 5.58 -6.22 20.95
N VAL A 63 6.58 -5.49 20.47
CA VAL A 63 7.12 -4.29 21.12
C VAL A 63 7.09 -3.18 20.06
N ASN A 64 6.81 -1.93 20.48
CA ASN A 64 6.89 -0.80 19.59
C ASN A 64 8.24 -0.78 18.87
N SER A 65 8.19 -0.74 17.55
CA SER A 65 9.37 -0.66 16.71
C SER A 65 9.24 0.50 15.73
N GLU A 66 10.35 1.19 15.52
CA GLU A 66 10.52 2.09 14.38
C GLU A 66 10.74 1.21 13.15
N CYS A 67 9.71 1.00 12.36
CA CYS A 67 9.69 0.11 11.22
C CYS A 67 8.99 0.79 10.05
N ASP A 68 9.64 0.84 8.89
CA ASP A 68 9.07 1.48 7.70
C ASP A 68 7.75 0.81 7.28
N TYR A 69 7.66 -0.52 7.42
CA TYR A 69 6.44 -1.25 7.08
C TYR A 69 5.29 -0.97 8.06
N ASP A 70 5.57 -0.84 9.35
CA ASP A 70 4.55 -0.46 10.34
C ASP A 70 4.08 1.00 10.13
N THR A 71 4.99 1.87 9.71
CA THR A 71 4.66 3.26 9.35
C THR A 71 3.75 3.29 8.12
N PHE A 72 4.07 2.53 7.09
CA PHE A 72 3.24 2.38 5.90
C PHE A 72 1.83 1.87 6.28
N ASP A 73 1.72 0.79 7.06
CA ASP A 73 0.44 0.22 7.46
C ASP A 73 -0.42 1.19 8.29
N LYS A 74 0.20 2.02 9.13
CA LYS A 74 -0.51 3.06 9.90
C LYS A 74 -1.07 4.19 9.03
N GLN A 75 -0.41 4.50 7.94
CA GLN A 75 -0.87 5.47 6.95
C GLN A 75 -1.94 4.87 6.00
N ASP A 76 -1.96 3.54 5.88
CA ASP A 76 -2.81 2.80 4.98
C ASP A 76 -4.22 2.62 5.57
N ASN A 77 -5.15 3.46 5.17
CA ASN A 77 -6.54 3.41 5.62
C ASN A 77 -7.38 2.34 4.89
N ALA A 78 -8.61 2.10 5.37
CA ALA A 78 -9.49 1.07 4.80
C ALA A 78 -9.80 1.28 3.30
N VAL A 79 -9.86 2.54 2.86
CA VAL A 79 -10.11 2.89 1.45
C VAL A 79 -8.90 2.51 0.59
N PHE A 80 -7.68 2.83 1.05
CA PHE A 80 -6.45 2.45 0.35
C PHE A 80 -6.31 0.94 0.26
N LYS A 81 -6.63 0.19 1.34
CA LYS A 81 -6.62 -1.28 1.33
C LYS A 81 -7.60 -1.85 0.30
N ALA A 82 -8.83 -1.34 0.27
CA ALA A 82 -9.83 -1.76 -0.70
C ALA A 82 -9.43 -1.44 -2.15
N LEU A 83 -8.87 -0.25 -2.40
CA LEU A 83 -8.35 0.14 -3.70
C LEU A 83 -7.20 -0.74 -4.15
N ARG A 84 -6.26 -1.05 -3.27
CA ARG A 84 -5.13 -1.93 -3.57
C ARG A 84 -5.60 -3.31 -4.05
N ILE A 85 -6.61 -3.90 -3.40
CA ILE A 85 -7.22 -5.16 -3.82
C ILE A 85 -7.87 -5.03 -5.21
N LYS A 86 -8.63 -3.94 -5.46
CA LYS A 86 -9.25 -3.69 -6.76
C LYS A 86 -8.22 -3.51 -7.87
N LEU A 87 -7.15 -2.78 -7.60
CA LEU A 87 -6.05 -2.58 -8.54
C LEU A 87 -5.32 -3.88 -8.83
N PHE A 88 -5.02 -4.66 -7.79
CA PHE A 88 -4.43 -5.98 -7.94
C PHE A 88 -5.24 -6.83 -8.91
N ASN A 89 -6.54 -7.00 -8.64
CA ASN A 89 -7.42 -7.79 -9.49
C ASN A 89 -7.48 -7.23 -10.92
N ARG A 90 -7.66 -5.91 -11.06
CA ARG A 90 -7.79 -5.26 -12.38
C ARG A 90 -6.56 -5.43 -13.25
N PHE A 91 -5.37 -5.16 -12.71
CA PHE A 91 -4.13 -5.25 -13.47
C PHE A 91 -3.72 -6.70 -13.74
N THR A 92 -4.01 -7.62 -12.82
CA THR A 92 -3.84 -9.06 -13.06
C THR A 92 -4.71 -9.54 -14.23
N MET A 93 -5.98 -9.12 -14.29
CA MET A 93 -6.86 -9.42 -15.43
C MET A 93 -6.37 -8.84 -16.77
N LEU A 94 -5.63 -7.73 -16.73
CA LEU A 94 -5.00 -7.11 -17.91
C LEU A 94 -3.66 -7.76 -18.28
N GLY A 95 -3.27 -8.83 -17.58
CA GLY A 95 -2.05 -9.60 -17.85
C GLY A 95 -0.77 -8.98 -17.29
N TYR A 96 -0.88 -8.10 -16.29
CA TYR A 96 0.28 -7.62 -15.53
C TYR A 96 0.62 -8.59 -14.41
N LYS A 97 1.91 -8.74 -14.13
CA LYS A 97 2.38 -9.23 -12.83
C LYS A 97 2.20 -8.08 -11.84
N VAL A 98 1.45 -8.31 -10.77
CA VAL A 98 1.14 -7.29 -9.77
C VAL A 98 1.70 -7.72 -8.42
N GLU A 99 2.41 -6.82 -7.79
CA GLU A 99 2.93 -6.98 -6.43
C GLU A 99 2.41 -5.83 -5.56
N THR A 100 2.00 -6.12 -4.34
CA THR A 100 1.53 -5.11 -3.39
C THR A 100 2.52 -4.94 -2.26
N GLU A 101 2.56 -3.75 -1.64
CA GLU A 101 3.41 -3.48 -0.49
C GLU A 101 4.88 -3.81 -0.74
N CYS A 102 5.40 -3.29 -1.85
CA CYS A 102 6.77 -3.56 -2.30
C CYS A 102 7.75 -2.53 -1.73
N LYS A 103 8.88 -2.97 -1.19
CA LYS A 103 9.96 -2.09 -0.75
C LYS A 103 10.92 -1.79 -1.90
N LEU A 104 10.59 -0.80 -2.71
CA LEU A 104 11.42 -0.33 -3.83
C LEU A 104 12.38 0.79 -3.38
N LEU A 105 11.94 1.63 -2.46
CA LEU A 105 12.71 2.74 -1.91
C LEU A 105 13.22 2.42 -0.51
N LYS A 106 14.26 3.12 -0.08
CA LYS A 106 14.93 2.84 1.20
C LYS A 106 14.00 2.91 2.41
N HIS A 107 13.11 3.91 2.44
CA HIS A 107 12.23 4.20 3.58
C HIS A 107 10.75 4.28 3.21
N HIS A 108 10.36 3.61 2.12
CA HIS A 108 8.97 3.64 1.67
C HIS A 108 8.55 2.30 1.07
N TYR A 109 7.33 1.89 1.36
CA TYR A 109 6.66 0.75 0.75
C TYR A 109 5.67 1.24 -0.29
N SER A 110 5.89 0.86 -1.53
CA SER A 110 4.99 1.19 -2.64
C SER A 110 3.71 0.37 -2.55
N PRO A 111 2.52 0.98 -2.62
CA PRO A 111 1.25 0.26 -2.48
C PRO A 111 1.05 -0.83 -3.53
N VAL A 112 1.35 -0.52 -4.81
CA VAL A 112 1.17 -1.44 -5.95
C VAL A 112 2.29 -1.25 -6.96
N LEU A 113 2.94 -2.34 -7.33
CA LEU A 113 3.87 -2.44 -8.44
C LEU A 113 3.25 -3.30 -9.54
N CYS A 114 3.19 -2.78 -10.76
CA CYS A 114 2.72 -3.47 -11.94
C CYS A 114 3.88 -3.66 -12.93
N SER A 115 4.06 -4.85 -13.47
CA SER A 115 5.07 -5.13 -14.49
C SER A 115 4.51 -5.99 -15.62
N LYS A 116 4.90 -5.67 -16.86
CA LYS A 116 4.54 -6.41 -18.08
C LYS A 116 5.52 -6.08 -19.20
N ASP A 117 5.99 -7.09 -19.93
CA ASP A 117 6.84 -6.94 -21.14
C ASP A 117 8.04 -5.99 -20.91
N ASP A 118 8.84 -6.26 -19.86
CA ASP A 118 10.02 -5.50 -19.44
C ASP A 118 9.73 -4.04 -19.02
N LYS A 119 8.47 -3.66 -18.90
CA LYS A 119 8.03 -2.37 -18.37
C LYS A 119 7.42 -2.54 -16.99
N ALA A 120 7.76 -1.61 -16.11
CA ALA A 120 7.17 -1.57 -14.79
C ALA A 120 6.76 -0.13 -14.42
N PHE A 121 5.77 -0.01 -13.55
CA PHE A 121 5.38 1.26 -12.94
C PHE A 121 4.77 1.02 -11.57
N VAL A 122 4.87 2.02 -10.74
CA VAL A 122 4.26 2.05 -9.41
C VAL A 122 2.96 2.83 -9.44
N ILE A 123 1.99 2.41 -8.64
CA ILE A 123 0.80 3.19 -8.34
C ILE A 123 0.89 3.62 -6.88
N GLU A 124 1.02 4.93 -6.66
CA GLU A 124 0.95 5.56 -5.36
C GLU A 124 -0.46 6.05 -5.06
N MET A 125 -0.79 6.17 -3.78
CA MET A 125 -2.09 6.62 -3.32
C MET A 125 -1.94 7.82 -2.39
N GLY A 126 -2.76 8.83 -2.61
CA GLY A 126 -2.83 10.01 -1.77
C GLY A 126 -4.27 10.41 -1.46
N ASP A 127 -4.46 11.16 -0.38
CA ASP A 127 -5.73 11.75 0.03
C ASP A 127 -5.54 13.23 0.39
N SER A 128 -6.57 13.84 0.95
CA SER A 128 -6.54 15.26 1.39
C SER A 128 -5.50 15.57 2.47
N LYS A 129 -4.90 14.55 3.10
CA LYS A 129 -3.84 14.71 4.11
C LYS A 129 -2.45 14.57 3.53
N THR A 130 -2.35 14.11 2.29
CA THR A 130 -1.08 13.91 1.59
C THR A 130 -0.45 15.28 1.29
N THR A 131 0.73 15.53 1.84
CA THR A 131 1.42 16.81 1.67
C THR A 131 2.20 16.85 0.36
N LEU A 132 2.34 18.07 -0.20
CA LEU A 132 3.11 18.27 -1.41
C LEU A 132 4.56 17.80 -1.26
N GLY A 133 5.24 18.20 -0.20
CA GLY A 133 6.65 17.80 0.02
C GLY A 133 6.83 16.28 0.12
N TYR A 134 5.80 15.53 0.57
CA TYR A 134 5.83 14.08 0.52
C TYR A 134 5.77 13.56 -0.92
N VAL A 135 4.90 14.14 -1.75
CA VAL A 135 4.75 13.76 -3.17
C VAL A 135 6.02 14.09 -3.95
N GLU A 136 6.56 15.31 -3.81
CA GLU A 136 7.80 15.76 -4.45
C GLU A 136 8.95 14.80 -4.11
N ARG A 137 9.15 14.51 -2.84
CA ARG A 137 10.20 13.58 -2.40
C ARG A 137 10.05 12.19 -3.04
N LEU A 138 8.83 11.62 -3.08
CA LEU A 138 8.62 10.32 -3.70
C LEU A 138 8.87 10.35 -5.21
N LEU A 139 8.46 11.42 -5.89
CA LEU A 139 8.73 11.57 -7.33
C LEU A 139 10.23 11.62 -7.62
N GLU A 140 11.00 12.36 -6.80
CA GLU A 140 12.46 12.42 -6.91
C GLU A 140 13.11 11.05 -6.64
N GLU A 141 12.69 10.36 -5.56
CA GLU A 141 13.21 9.04 -5.20
C GLU A 141 12.91 7.99 -6.30
N TYR A 142 11.68 7.97 -6.87
CA TYR A 142 11.34 7.08 -7.97
C TYR A 142 12.05 7.45 -9.26
N ALA A 143 12.23 8.73 -9.56
CA ALA A 143 13.01 9.18 -10.71
C ALA A 143 14.47 8.71 -10.61
N SER A 144 15.07 8.72 -9.41
CA SER A 144 16.44 8.25 -9.19
C SER A 144 16.66 6.78 -9.54
N ILE A 145 15.62 5.96 -9.45
CA ILE A 145 15.64 4.53 -9.84
C ILE A 145 14.94 4.28 -11.19
N GLN A 146 14.64 5.34 -11.94
CA GLN A 146 13.97 5.29 -13.25
C GLN A 146 12.62 4.53 -13.22
N MET A 147 11.90 4.60 -12.12
CA MET A 147 10.59 3.95 -11.94
C MET A 147 9.45 4.93 -12.23
N PRO A 148 8.66 4.70 -13.28
CA PRO A 148 7.46 5.50 -13.54
C PRO A 148 6.45 5.38 -12.41
N VAL A 149 5.83 6.50 -12.03
CA VAL A 149 4.83 6.56 -10.97
C VAL A 149 3.51 7.07 -11.51
N LYS A 150 2.44 6.39 -11.14
CA LYS A 150 1.06 6.84 -11.34
C LYS A 150 0.42 7.13 -9.99
N TRP A 151 -0.29 8.22 -9.88
CA TRP A 151 -0.95 8.60 -8.62
C TRP A 151 -2.44 8.32 -8.68
N ILE A 152 -2.98 7.78 -7.59
CA ILE A 152 -4.42 7.74 -7.32
C ILE A 152 -4.69 8.70 -6.16
N VAL A 153 -5.53 9.69 -6.41
CA VAL A 153 -5.95 10.63 -5.38
C VAL A 153 -7.37 10.27 -4.93
N VAL A 154 -7.49 9.93 -3.66
CA VAL A 154 -8.76 9.56 -3.04
C VAL A 154 -9.36 10.78 -2.36
N GLY A 155 -10.62 11.08 -2.67
CA GLY A 155 -11.36 12.16 -2.05
C GLY A 155 -12.82 11.79 -1.81
N GLU A 156 -13.51 12.57 -1.00
CA GLU A 156 -14.97 12.54 -0.92
C GLU A 156 -15.53 13.46 -2.02
N GLN A 157 -16.63 13.07 -2.69
CA GLN A 157 -17.28 13.85 -3.78
C GLN A 157 -17.43 15.34 -3.44
N ASN A 158 -17.80 15.65 -2.22
CA ASN A 158 -18.00 17.03 -1.77
C ASN A 158 -16.69 17.82 -1.59
N LEU A 159 -15.54 17.17 -1.47
CA LEU A 159 -14.23 17.83 -1.39
C LEU A 159 -13.67 18.15 -2.78
N TRP A 160 -14.08 17.43 -3.81
CA TRP A 160 -13.69 17.69 -5.21
C TRP A 160 -14.31 18.97 -5.77
N LEU A 161 -15.46 19.36 -5.23
CA LEU A 161 -16.18 20.58 -5.61
C LEU A 161 -15.71 21.83 -4.84
N ARG A 162 -14.98 21.67 -3.73
CA ARG A 162 -14.33 22.77 -3.02
C ARG A 162 -12.95 23.00 -3.60
N GLU A 163 -12.85 24.04 -4.41
CA GLU A 163 -11.68 24.39 -5.25
C GLU A 163 -10.33 24.50 -4.52
N ASP A 164 -10.30 24.62 -3.19
CA ASP A 164 -9.12 25.16 -2.51
C ASP A 164 -8.07 24.14 -2.07
N ASN A 165 -8.38 22.89 -1.72
CA ASN A 165 -7.39 21.95 -1.20
C ASN A 165 -7.08 20.76 -2.13
N VAL A 166 -8.07 20.18 -2.77
CA VAL A 166 -7.86 19.11 -3.76
C VAL A 166 -7.28 19.67 -5.05
N SER A 167 -7.61 20.94 -5.34
CA SER A 167 -7.08 21.66 -6.50
C SER A 167 -5.55 21.74 -6.47
N PHE A 168 -4.91 21.78 -5.31
CA PHE A 168 -3.47 21.97 -5.23
C PHE A 168 -2.69 20.69 -5.59
N LEU A 169 -3.00 19.56 -4.98
CA LEU A 169 -2.39 18.27 -5.36
C LEU A 169 -2.73 17.91 -6.83
N LYS A 170 -3.96 18.14 -7.24
CA LYS A 170 -4.39 17.95 -8.62
C LYS A 170 -3.64 18.86 -9.58
N ARG A 171 -3.51 20.17 -9.29
CA ARG A 171 -2.74 21.14 -10.10
C ARG A 171 -1.27 20.78 -10.14
N PHE A 172 -0.70 20.39 -9.00
CA PHE A 172 0.69 19.95 -8.92
C PHE A 172 0.93 18.72 -9.80
N LEU A 173 0.12 17.66 -9.63
CA LEU A 173 0.22 16.46 -10.45
C LEU A 173 -0.02 16.76 -11.94
N LEU A 174 -0.92 17.69 -12.29
CA LEU A 174 -1.15 18.13 -13.67
C LEU A 174 0.03 18.93 -14.23
N ASN A 175 0.69 19.75 -13.44
CA ASN A 175 1.80 20.60 -13.90
C ASN A 175 3.10 19.81 -14.04
N GLU A 176 3.39 18.89 -13.11
CA GLU A 176 4.56 18.03 -13.17
C GLU A 176 4.43 16.91 -14.20
N SER A 177 3.19 16.59 -14.57
CA SER A 177 2.91 15.44 -15.43
C SER A 177 2.59 15.84 -16.87
N LYS A 178 3.59 16.25 -17.61
CA LYS A 178 3.45 16.25 -19.09
C LYS A 178 3.10 14.86 -19.67
N ASN A 179 3.19 13.80 -18.86
CA ASN A 179 2.94 12.41 -19.22
C ASN A 179 2.32 11.56 -18.09
N ASN A 180 1.83 12.11 -16.99
CA ASN A 180 1.31 11.31 -15.89
C ASN A 180 -0.20 11.27 -15.88
N ASP A 181 -0.75 10.14 -16.28
CA ASP A 181 -2.14 9.80 -16.03
C ASP A 181 -2.35 9.62 -14.52
N PHE A 182 -3.12 10.50 -13.90
CA PHE A 182 -3.61 10.22 -12.55
C PHE A 182 -5.08 9.83 -12.63
N ILE A 183 -5.45 8.93 -11.71
CA ILE A 183 -6.80 8.39 -11.61
C ILE A 183 -7.43 9.01 -10.37
N LEU A 184 -8.54 9.71 -10.56
CA LEU A 184 -9.38 10.17 -9.46
C LEU A 184 -10.33 9.04 -9.07
N VAL A 185 -10.39 8.77 -7.78
CA VAL A 185 -11.30 7.78 -7.21
C VAL A 185 -12.21 8.47 -6.21
N ASP A 186 -13.51 8.36 -6.46
CA ASP A 186 -14.55 8.75 -5.51
C ASP A 186 -15.09 7.52 -4.83
N GLY A 187 -14.89 7.43 -3.52
CA GLY A 187 -15.31 6.30 -2.71
C GLY A 187 -14.83 4.96 -3.26
N THR A 188 -15.58 4.36 -4.17
CA THR A 188 -15.27 3.07 -4.80
C THR A 188 -15.34 3.11 -6.33
N GLU A 189 -15.67 4.25 -6.94
CA GLU A 189 -15.76 4.39 -8.39
C GLU A 189 -14.51 5.08 -8.94
N ILE A 190 -13.93 4.49 -9.99
CA ILE A 190 -12.77 5.04 -10.68
C ILE A 190 -13.30 6.01 -11.75
N ILE A 191 -13.03 7.31 -11.56
CA ILE A 191 -13.28 8.32 -12.57
C ILE A 191 -11.97 8.58 -13.30
N GLN A 192 -11.87 8.16 -14.55
CA GLN A 192 -10.71 8.40 -15.39
C GLN A 192 -10.81 9.78 -16.01
N TYR A 193 -9.86 10.67 -15.70
CA TYR A 193 -9.65 11.91 -16.43
C TYR A 193 -8.45 11.74 -17.38
N ARG A 194 -8.68 12.05 -18.64
CA ARG A 194 -7.64 12.23 -19.65
C ARG A 194 -7.17 13.67 -19.68
#